data_3c6d1e49164628c1cb547ba32418252c
#
_entry.id   3c6d1e49164628c1cb547ba32418252c
#
_cell.length_a   1.000
_cell.length_b   1.000
_cell.length_c   1.000
_cell.angle_alpha   90.00
_cell.angle_beta   90.00
_cell.angle_gamma   90.00
#
_symmetry.space_group_name_H-M   'P 1'
#
loop_
_entity.id
_entity.type
_entity.pdbx_description
1 polymer ?
#
loop_
_entity_poly.entity_id
_entity_poly.type
_entity_poly.pdbx_seq_one_letter_code
_entity_poly.pdbx_strand_id
1 'polypeptide(L)'
;ERGYASVGVRDVAAAAGVSVGTVTYHFGSVQEILSEAMILHIERYYAALNEATEQATSGAEGLRLLVDALFTEDTDRHWRMWFDYWNAGEQGADEAFASGQAQRYEAWHRQIRQLVERGVAEGEFTCDDLDGVTVRFAALADGLALQHLRQAPPLTTEDARRHLNRLIETELAR
;
A
#
# COMPACT_ATOMS: atom_id res chain seq x y z
N GLU A 1 -8.00 -15.01 7.49
CA GLU A 1 -9.34 -15.64 7.36
C GLU A 1 -10.33 -15.17 8.42
N ARG A 2 -9.87 -14.72 9.59
CA ARG A 2 -10.71 -14.07 10.62
C ARG A 2 -10.35 -12.58 10.59
N GLY A 3 -11.32 -11.69 10.39
CA GLY A 3 -11.07 -10.25 10.35
C GLY A 3 -10.36 -9.74 11.61
N TYR A 4 -9.64 -8.64 11.48
CA TYR A 4 -8.87 -7.96 12.54
C TYR A 4 -9.58 -7.91 13.90
N ALA A 5 -10.88 -7.59 13.93
CA ALA A 5 -11.68 -7.46 15.15
C ALA A 5 -11.96 -8.78 15.90
N SER A 6 -11.68 -9.95 15.32
CA SER A 6 -12.02 -11.26 15.90
C SER A 6 -10.84 -12.04 16.48
N VAL A 7 -9.61 -11.49 16.40
CA VAL A 7 -8.39 -12.15 16.88
C VAL A 7 -8.13 -11.79 18.34
N GLY A 8 -7.95 -12.84 19.18
CA GLY A 8 -7.60 -12.69 20.60
C GLY A 8 -6.18 -13.15 20.92
N VAL A 9 -5.68 -12.78 22.12
CA VAL A 9 -4.34 -13.19 22.63
C VAL A 9 -4.15 -14.71 22.58
N ARG A 10 -5.22 -15.48 22.85
CA ARG A 10 -5.18 -16.95 22.81
C ARG A 10 -4.96 -17.49 21.38
N ASP A 11 -5.56 -16.84 20.39
CA ASP A 11 -5.38 -17.21 18.97
C ASP A 11 -3.94 -16.96 18.54
N VAL A 12 -3.37 -15.81 18.96
CA VAL A 12 -1.96 -15.46 18.69
C VAL A 12 -1.01 -16.45 19.34
N ALA A 13 -1.22 -16.75 20.64
CA ALA A 13 -0.39 -17.71 21.38
C ALA A 13 -0.43 -19.11 20.74
N ALA A 14 -1.62 -19.58 20.36
CA ALA A 14 -1.80 -20.87 19.70
C ALA A 14 -1.10 -20.90 18.31
N ALA A 15 -1.24 -19.84 17.50
CA ALA A 15 -0.61 -19.74 16.20
C ALA A 15 0.92 -19.69 16.28
N ALA A 16 1.47 -19.00 17.30
CA ALA A 16 2.90 -18.89 17.55
C ALA A 16 3.52 -20.10 18.26
N GLY A 17 2.70 -21.02 18.79
CA GLY A 17 3.18 -22.17 19.56
C GLY A 17 3.78 -21.80 20.93
N VAL A 18 3.31 -20.69 21.53
CA VAL A 18 3.79 -20.18 22.82
C VAL A 18 2.66 -20.08 23.85
N SER A 19 3.02 -19.83 25.14
CA SER A 19 2.01 -19.60 26.17
C SER A 19 1.37 -18.21 26.04
N VAL A 20 0.13 -18.07 26.53
CA VAL A 20 -0.53 -16.75 26.67
C VAL A 20 0.32 -15.81 27.51
N GLY A 21 0.94 -16.32 28.59
CA GLY A 21 1.85 -15.55 29.44
C GLY A 21 3.05 -14.99 28.69
N THR A 22 3.60 -15.74 27.74
CA THR A 22 4.69 -15.26 26.87
C THR A 22 4.22 -14.09 26.01
N VAL A 23 3.04 -14.21 25.40
CA VAL A 23 2.48 -13.13 24.57
C VAL A 23 2.24 -11.87 25.39
N THR A 24 1.58 -11.99 26.55
CA THR A 24 1.26 -10.83 27.41
C THR A 24 2.48 -10.23 28.12
N TYR A 25 3.59 -10.94 28.17
CA TYR A 25 4.87 -10.40 28.65
C TYR A 25 5.48 -9.41 27.63
N HIS A 26 5.35 -9.70 26.33
CA HIS A 26 5.94 -8.89 25.27
C HIS A 26 5.01 -7.78 24.74
N PHE A 27 3.69 -7.96 24.84
CA PHE A 27 2.70 -7.05 24.27
C PHE A 27 1.63 -6.70 25.30
N GLY A 28 1.35 -5.42 25.46
CA GLY A 28 0.36 -4.92 26.40
C GLY A 28 -1.08 -5.20 25.99
N SER A 29 -1.34 -5.39 24.71
CA SER A 29 -2.67 -5.64 24.16
C SER A 29 -2.65 -6.41 22.83
N VAL A 30 -3.81 -6.99 22.47
CA VAL A 30 -3.99 -7.59 21.13
C VAL A 30 -3.89 -6.53 20.03
N GLN A 31 -4.38 -5.35 20.29
CA GLN A 31 -4.32 -4.24 19.33
C GLN A 31 -2.87 -3.88 19.00
N GLU A 32 -1.99 -3.84 19.98
CA GLU A 32 -0.55 -3.63 19.78
C GLU A 32 0.05 -4.71 18.87
N ILE A 33 -0.21 -6.00 19.15
CA ILE A 33 0.27 -7.10 18.31
C ILE A 33 -0.22 -6.96 16.88
N LEU A 34 -1.49 -6.65 16.69
CA LEU A 34 -2.10 -6.53 15.38
C LEU A 34 -1.57 -5.32 14.63
N SER A 35 -1.34 -4.20 15.32
CA SER A 35 -0.73 -3.00 14.74
C SER A 35 0.70 -3.27 14.28
N GLU A 36 1.53 -3.90 15.12
CA GLU A 36 2.90 -4.26 14.74
C GLU A 36 2.94 -5.27 13.58
N ALA A 37 2.05 -6.26 13.60
CA ALA A 37 1.94 -7.21 12.50
C ALA A 37 1.54 -6.56 11.18
N MET A 38 0.62 -5.58 11.21
CA MET A 38 0.25 -4.80 10.03
C MET A 38 1.43 -3.94 9.53
N ILE A 39 2.09 -3.22 10.43
CA ILE A 39 3.25 -2.41 10.09
C ILE A 39 4.32 -3.27 9.42
N LEU A 40 4.67 -4.40 10.03
CA LEU A 40 5.67 -5.32 9.48
C LEU A 40 5.29 -5.86 8.10
N HIS A 41 4.00 -6.16 7.88
CA HIS A 41 3.54 -6.62 6.56
C HIS A 41 3.62 -5.51 5.52
N ILE A 42 3.18 -4.31 5.87
CA ILE A 42 3.26 -3.13 5.00
C ILE A 42 4.72 -2.84 4.64
N GLU A 43 5.62 -2.84 5.61
CA GLU A 43 7.05 -2.60 5.39
C GLU A 43 7.68 -3.65 4.46
N ARG A 44 7.36 -4.93 4.65
CA ARG A 44 7.85 -6.00 3.77
C ARG A 44 7.31 -5.87 2.34
N TYR A 45 6.04 -5.54 2.20
CA TYR A 45 5.42 -5.34 0.90
C TYR A 45 6.10 -4.18 0.15
N TYR A 46 6.27 -3.03 0.80
CA TYR A 46 6.92 -1.88 0.18
C TYR A 46 8.41 -2.09 -0.04
N ALA A 47 9.12 -2.81 0.83
CA ALA A 47 10.52 -3.15 0.60
C ALA A 47 10.71 -3.96 -0.68
N ALA A 48 9.89 -5.00 -0.88
CA ALA A 48 9.93 -5.81 -2.10
C ALA A 48 9.54 -5.00 -3.36
N LEU A 49 8.55 -4.11 -3.24
CA LEU A 49 8.12 -3.24 -4.33
C LEU A 49 9.19 -2.21 -4.69
N ASN A 50 9.82 -1.58 -3.69
CA ASN A 50 10.92 -0.64 -3.90
C ASN A 50 12.09 -1.33 -4.60
N GLU A 51 12.50 -2.51 -4.13
CA GLU A 51 13.56 -3.28 -4.77
C GLU A 51 13.24 -3.58 -6.24
N ALA A 52 12.02 -4.02 -6.55
CA ALA A 52 11.62 -4.31 -7.93
C ALA A 52 11.64 -3.04 -8.82
N THR A 53 11.15 -1.90 -8.31
CA THR A 53 11.14 -0.64 -9.06
C THR A 53 12.51 0.00 -9.20
N GLU A 54 13.42 -0.18 -8.22
CA GLU A 54 14.82 0.25 -8.31
C GLU A 54 15.62 -0.55 -9.35
N GLN A 55 15.32 -1.84 -9.48
CA GLN A 55 15.93 -2.72 -10.49
C GLN A 55 15.35 -2.53 -11.90
N ALA A 56 14.25 -1.78 -12.04
CA ALA A 56 13.67 -1.48 -13.34
C ALA A 56 14.69 -0.79 -14.26
N THR A 57 14.66 -1.11 -15.53
CA THR A 57 15.60 -0.56 -16.53
C THR A 57 15.31 0.90 -16.87
N SER A 58 14.07 1.37 -16.59
CA SER A 58 13.65 2.75 -16.85
C SER A 58 12.54 3.22 -15.92
N GLY A 59 12.25 4.54 -15.94
CA GLY A 59 11.14 5.14 -15.17
C GLY A 59 9.78 4.59 -15.61
N ALA A 60 9.56 4.41 -16.89
CA ALA A 60 8.32 3.83 -17.45
C ALA A 60 8.14 2.37 -17.05
N GLU A 61 9.20 1.57 -17.06
CA GLU A 61 9.14 0.20 -16.57
C GLU A 61 8.84 0.16 -15.08
N GLY A 62 9.47 1.02 -14.28
CA GLY A 62 9.23 1.14 -12.85
C GLY A 62 7.77 1.47 -12.53
N LEU A 63 7.15 2.42 -13.23
CA LEU A 63 5.72 2.73 -13.08
C LEU A 63 4.82 1.56 -13.46
N ARG A 64 5.16 0.81 -14.52
CA ARG A 64 4.40 -0.37 -14.93
C ARG A 64 4.47 -1.47 -13.87
N LEU A 65 5.65 -1.75 -13.35
CA LEU A 65 5.84 -2.71 -12.24
C LEU A 65 5.06 -2.30 -11.00
N LEU A 66 5.03 -1.00 -10.70
CA LEU A 66 4.23 -0.44 -9.60
C LEU A 66 2.73 -0.72 -9.79
N VAL A 67 2.19 -0.41 -10.98
CA VAL A 67 0.78 -0.67 -11.34
C VAL A 67 0.45 -2.16 -11.23
N ASP A 68 1.31 -3.03 -11.74
CA ASP A 68 1.10 -4.47 -11.72
C ASP A 68 1.12 -5.03 -10.29
N ALA A 69 2.00 -4.52 -9.43
CA ALA A 69 2.09 -4.94 -8.03
C ALA A 69 0.88 -4.50 -7.19
N LEU A 70 0.30 -3.32 -7.48
CA LEU A 70 -0.85 -2.80 -6.74
C LEU A 70 -2.12 -3.65 -6.92
N PHE A 71 -2.26 -4.34 -8.07
CA PHE A 71 -3.47 -5.08 -8.45
C PHE A 71 -3.13 -6.50 -8.93
N THR A 72 -2.71 -7.36 -8.01
CA THR A 72 -2.42 -8.79 -8.21
C THR A 72 -3.62 -9.66 -7.81
N GLU A 73 -3.48 -10.99 -7.88
CA GLU A 73 -4.50 -11.92 -7.39
C GLU A 73 -4.72 -11.83 -5.87
N ASP A 74 -3.70 -11.42 -5.10
CA ASP A 74 -3.77 -11.21 -3.65
C ASP A 74 -4.16 -9.77 -3.24
N THR A 75 -4.58 -8.96 -4.20
CA THR A 75 -4.93 -7.55 -4.05
C THR A 75 -5.91 -7.28 -2.90
N ASP A 76 -6.96 -8.08 -2.77
CA ASP A 76 -7.98 -7.93 -1.73
C ASP A 76 -7.39 -7.94 -0.32
N ARG A 77 -6.48 -8.88 -0.06
CA ARG A 77 -5.84 -9.02 1.24
C ARG A 77 -4.97 -7.80 1.57
N HIS A 78 -4.18 -7.34 0.61
CA HIS A 78 -3.30 -6.19 0.77
C HIS A 78 -4.10 -4.92 1.05
N TRP A 79 -5.10 -4.62 0.20
CA TRP A 79 -5.88 -3.40 0.33
C TRP A 79 -6.80 -3.39 1.55
N ARG A 80 -7.41 -4.54 1.94
CA ARG A 80 -8.17 -4.63 3.19
C ARG A 80 -7.29 -4.28 4.39
N MET A 81 -6.09 -4.83 4.44
CA MET A 81 -5.16 -4.56 5.52
C MET A 81 -4.68 -3.11 5.53
N TRP A 82 -4.47 -2.50 4.35
CA TRP A 82 -4.13 -1.10 4.22
C TRP A 82 -5.26 -0.19 4.73
N PHE A 83 -6.51 -0.46 4.36
CA PHE A 83 -7.65 0.29 4.88
C PHE A 83 -7.87 0.07 6.38
N ASP A 84 -7.68 -1.15 6.89
CA ASP A 84 -7.74 -1.43 8.34
C ASP A 84 -6.65 -0.64 9.10
N TYR A 85 -5.44 -0.53 8.53
CA TYR A 85 -4.35 0.27 9.07
C TYR A 85 -4.70 1.76 9.14
N TRP A 86 -5.30 2.33 8.09
CA TRP A 86 -5.77 3.72 8.09
C TRP A 86 -6.86 3.95 9.16
N ASN A 87 -7.87 3.10 9.21
CA ASN A 87 -8.94 3.20 10.18
C ASN A 87 -8.45 3.09 11.64
N ALA A 88 -7.41 2.31 11.91
CA ALA A 88 -6.85 2.17 13.24
C ALA A 88 -6.28 3.50 13.77
N GLY A 89 -5.71 4.34 12.92
CA GLY A 89 -5.22 5.67 13.28
C GLY A 89 -6.31 6.63 13.73
N GLU A 90 -7.51 6.53 13.14
CA GLU A 90 -8.66 7.39 13.47
C GLU A 90 -9.34 7.01 14.78
N GLN A 91 -9.18 5.76 15.24
CA GLN A 91 -9.85 5.21 16.42
C GLN A 91 -9.10 5.40 17.74
N GLY A 92 -8.17 6.37 17.81
CA GLY A 92 -7.47 6.72 19.05
C GLY A 92 -6.09 6.08 19.18
N ALA A 93 -5.44 5.80 18.05
CA ALA A 93 -4.02 5.47 18.03
C ALA A 93 -3.18 6.60 18.64
N ASP A 94 -2.04 6.25 19.23
CA ASP A 94 -1.12 7.24 19.76
C ASP A 94 -0.46 8.10 18.65
N GLU A 95 0.18 9.20 19.06
CA GLU A 95 0.82 10.14 18.13
C GLU A 95 1.93 9.48 17.31
N ALA A 96 2.64 8.49 17.84
CA ALA A 96 3.69 7.76 17.13
C ALA A 96 3.12 6.93 15.99
N PHE A 97 1.97 6.27 16.20
CA PHE A 97 1.29 5.50 15.16
C PHE A 97 0.78 6.42 14.04
N ALA A 98 0.13 7.53 14.38
CA ALA A 98 -0.36 8.51 13.40
C ALA A 98 0.80 9.12 12.57
N SER A 99 1.90 9.47 13.23
CA SER A 99 3.13 9.94 12.56
C SER A 99 3.70 8.89 11.62
N GLY A 100 3.73 7.62 12.02
CA GLY A 100 4.17 6.51 11.18
C GLY A 100 3.27 6.31 9.95
N GLN A 101 1.96 6.50 10.09
CA GLN A 101 1.03 6.47 8.94
C GLN A 101 1.35 7.57 7.93
N ALA A 102 1.50 8.81 8.40
CA ALA A 102 1.82 9.96 7.55
C ALA A 102 3.14 9.73 6.79
N GLN A 103 4.19 9.28 7.49
CA GLN A 103 5.50 8.99 6.88
C GLN A 103 5.42 7.91 5.77
N ARG A 104 4.59 6.88 5.96
CA ARG A 104 4.42 5.83 4.94
C ARG A 104 3.67 6.34 3.72
N TYR A 105 2.67 7.19 3.92
CA TYR A 105 1.95 7.81 2.81
C TYR A 105 2.84 8.79 2.03
N GLU A 106 3.66 9.57 2.72
CA GLU A 106 4.68 10.42 2.09
C GLU A 106 5.72 9.60 1.30
N ALA A 107 6.14 8.44 1.84
CA ALA A 107 7.06 7.55 1.15
C ALA A 107 6.44 6.99 -0.13
N TRP A 108 5.15 6.64 -0.11
CA TRP A 108 4.38 6.23 -1.27
C TRP A 108 4.35 7.30 -2.36
N HIS A 109 4.00 8.54 -2.01
CA HIS A 109 4.04 9.67 -2.94
C HIS A 109 5.45 9.91 -3.49
N ARG A 110 6.46 9.81 -2.66
CA ARG A 110 7.86 9.98 -3.07
C ARG A 110 8.29 8.92 -4.09
N GLN A 111 7.90 7.68 -3.91
CA GLN A 111 8.20 6.60 -4.85
C GLN A 111 7.59 6.87 -6.23
N ILE A 112 6.31 7.22 -6.30
CA ILE A 112 5.64 7.59 -7.57
C ILE A 112 6.40 8.73 -8.23
N ARG A 113 6.67 9.80 -7.48
CA ARG A 113 7.38 10.99 -7.96
C ARG A 113 8.73 10.63 -8.57
N GLN A 114 9.55 9.84 -7.88
CA GLN A 114 10.88 9.41 -8.33
C GLN A 114 10.83 8.65 -9.64
N LEU A 115 9.84 7.78 -9.84
CA LEU A 115 9.66 7.02 -11.08
C LEU A 115 9.28 7.94 -12.25
N VAL A 116 8.40 8.93 -12.01
CA VAL A 116 8.04 9.93 -13.03
C VAL A 116 9.26 10.81 -13.37
N GLU A 117 9.97 11.33 -12.36
CA GLU A 117 11.19 12.13 -12.55
C GLU A 117 12.24 11.37 -13.38
N ARG A 118 12.43 10.08 -13.06
CA ARG A 118 13.35 9.24 -13.80
C ARG A 118 12.93 9.08 -15.25
N GLY A 119 11.67 8.79 -15.55
CA GLY A 119 11.17 8.66 -16.92
C GLY A 119 11.27 9.98 -17.70
N VAL A 120 11.09 11.13 -17.05
CA VAL A 120 11.32 12.45 -17.67
C VAL A 120 12.82 12.64 -17.99
N ALA A 121 13.71 12.33 -17.05
CA ALA A 121 15.16 12.44 -17.27
C ALA A 121 15.68 11.52 -18.35
N GLU A 122 15.09 10.32 -18.49
CA GLU A 122 15.40 9.34 -19.54
C GLU A 122 14.74 9.68 -20.89
N GLY A 123 13.88 10.72 -20.91
CA GLY A 123 13.16 11.19 -22.09
C GLY A 123 12.03 10.27 -22.54
N GLU A 124 11.52 9.42 -21.66
CA GLU A 124 10.35 8.56 -21.90
C GLU A 124 9.03 9.32 -21.71
N PHE A 125 9.04 10.31 -20.81
CA PHE A 125 7.88 11.12 -20.42
C PHE A 125 8.10 12.61 -20.65
N THR A 126 7.00 13.35 -20.80
CA THR A 126 6.91 14.78 -20.56
C THR A 126 5.96 15.00 -19.39
N CYS A 127 6.31 15.88 -18.44
CA CYS A 127 5.49 16.17 -17.27
C CYS A 127 5.67 17.63 -16.86
N ASP A 128 4.61 18.43 -17.00
CA ASP A 128 4.62 19.85 -16.63
C ASP A 128 4.17 20.08 -15.18
N ASP A 129 3.49 19.08 -14.58
CA ASP A 129 2.91 19.14 -13.23
C ASP A 129 3.21 17.84 -12.45
N LEU A 130 4.46 17.68 -12.05
CA LEU A 130 4.94 16.48 -11.37
C LEU A 130 4.22 16.21 -10.03
N ASP A 131 3.97 17.28 -9.26
CA ASP A 131 3.26 17.13 -7.98
C ASP A 131 1.80 16.71 -8.20
N GLY A 132 1.13 17.32 -9.19
CA GLY A 132 -0.24 16.98 -9.52
C GLY A 132 -0.39 15.56 -10.07
N VAL A 133 0.49 15.11 -10.96
CA VAL A 133 0.50 13.73 -11.45
C VAL A 133 0.70 12.75 -10.31
N THR A 134 1.63 13.03 -9.40
CA THR A 134 1.89 12.18 -8.23
C THR A 134 0.63 12.02 -7.37
N VAL A 135 -0.03 13.13 -7.04
CA VAL A 135 -1.27 13.12 -6.24
C VAL A 135 -2.39 12.39 -6.98
N ARG A 136 -2.60 12.67 -8.27
CA ARG A 136 -3.66 12.02 -9.05
C ARG A 136 -3.45 10.53 -9.21
N PHE A 137 -2.20 10.08 -9.40
CA PHE A 137 -1.87 8.66 -9.45
C PHE A 137 -2.19 7.97 -8.13
N ALA A 138 -1.72 8.51 -6.99
CA ALA A 138 -1.97 7.95 -5.67
C ALA A 138 -3.49 7.90 -5.37
N ALA A 139 -4.20 9.02 -5.56
CA ALA A 139 -5.63 9.10 -5.32
C ALA A 139 -6.45 8.15 -6.22
N LEU A 140 -6.04 7.97 -7.49
CA LEU A 140 -6.69 7.02 -8.39
C LEU A 140 -6.45 5.58 -7.94
N ALA A 141 -5.22 5.23 -7.55
CA ALA A 141 -4.90 3.89 -7.03
C ALA A 141 -5.73 3.54 -5.80
N ASP A 142 -5.81 4.44 -4.81
CA ASP A 142 -6.60 4.27 -3.60
C ASP A 142 -8.10 4.15 -3.92
N GLY A 143 -8.62 4.99 -4.81
CA GLY A 143 -10.02 4.97 -5.26
C GLY A 143 -10.39 3.69 -5.99
N LEU A 144 -9.54 3.21 -6.90
CA LEU A 144 -9.74 1.96 -7.63
C LEU A 144 -9.68 0.75 -6.68
N ALA A 145 -8.77 0.76 -5.71
CA ALA A 145 -8.68 -0.28 -4.70
C ALA A 145 -9.95 -0.37 -3.84
N LEU A 146 -10.45 0.77 -3.38
CA LEU A 146 -11.71 0.83 -2.63
C LEU A 146 -12.90 0.32 -3.46
N GLN A 147 -12.98 0.74 -4.73
CA GLN A 147 -14.05 0.30 -5.63
C GLN A 147 -13.96 -1.20 -5.92
N HIS A 148 -12.74 -1.72 -6.15
CA HIS A 148 -12.50 -3.15 -6.34
C HIS A 148 -12.96 -3.96 -5.12
N LEU A 149 -12.61 -3.56 -3.90
CA LEU A 149 -13.04 -4.26 -2.69
C LEU A 149 -14.56 -4.22 -2.46
N ARG A 150 -15.23 -3.15 -2.88
CA ARG A 150 -16.67 -2.99 -2.72
C ARG A 150 -17.48 -3.70 -3.80
N GLN A 151 -16.92 -3.91 -4.98
CA GLN A 151 -17.59 -4.51 -6.14
C GLN A 151 -18.94 -3.82 -6.51
N ALA A 152 -19.04 -2.51 -6.27
CA ALA A 152 -20.26 -1.72 -6.51
C ALA A 152 -19.93 -0.31 -7.08
N PRO A 153 -19.84 -0.15 -8.42
CA PRO A 153 -19.99 -1.18 -9.46
C PRO A 153 -18.84 -2.18 -9.48
N PRO A 154 -19.00 -3.37 -10.09
CA PRO A 154 -17.92 -4.35 -10.23
C PRO A 154 -16.71 -3.74 -10.93
N LEU A 155 -15.52 -4.01 -10.38
CA LEU A 155 -14.23 -3.60 -10.93
C LEU A 155 -13.21 -4.73 -10.75
N THR A 156 -12.63 -5.20 -11.84
CA THR A 156 -11.58 -6.22 -11.79
C THR A 156 -10.20 -5.60 -11.55
N THR A 157 -9.23 -6.40 -11.14
CA THR A 157 -7.82 -5.96 -11.03
C THR A 157 -7.26 -5.53 -12.39
N GLU A 158 -7.68 -6.17 -13.47
CA GLU A 158 -7.32 -5.79 -14.83
C GLU A 158 -7.89 -4.42 -15.22
N ASP A 159 -9.16 -4.15 -14.86
CA ASP A 159 -9.77 -2.84 -15.07
C ASP A 159 -9.02 -1.74 -14.29
N ALA A 160 -8.66 -2.01 -13.04
CA ALA A 160 -7.91 -1.07 -12.21
C ALA A 160 -6.54 -0.75 -12.84
N ARG A 161 -5.78 -1.77 -13.26
CA ARG A 161 -4.52 -1.57 -13.98
C ARG A 161 -4.70 -0.76 -15.26
N ARG A 162 -5.74 -1.05 -16.05
CA ARG A 162 -6.04 -0.33 -17.28
C ARG A 162 -6.30 1.16 -17.01
N HIS A 163 -7.02 1.50 -15.94
CA HIS A 163 -7.29 2.89 -15.56
C HIS A 163 -6.01 3.63 -15.15
N LEU A 164 -5.13 3.01 -14.36
CA LEU A 164 -3.84 3.61 -13.98
C LEU A 164 -2.92 3.78 -15.19
N ASN A 165 -2.81 2.76 -16.04
CA ASN A 165 -2.03 2.87 -17.28
C ASN A 165 -2.57 3.99 -18.20
N ARG A 166 -3.90 4.14 -18.26
CA ARG A 166 -4.50 5.23 -19.01
C ARG A 166 -4.15 6.61 -18.45
N LEU A 167 -4.08 6.76 -17.13
CA LEU A 167 -3.61 8.01 -16.51
C LEU A 167 -2.16 8.30 -16.92
N ILE A 168 -1.27 7.30 -16.83
CA ILE A 168 0.14 7.41 -17.26
C ILE A 168 0.21 7.87 -18.74
N GLU A 169 -0.52 7.18 -19.61
CA GLU A 169 -0.55 7.52 -21.05
C GLU A 169 -1.05 8.94 -21.35
N THR A 170 -2.04 9.42 -20.58
CA THR A 170 -2.65 10.73 -20.87
C THR A 170 -1.91 11.90 -20.23
N GLU A 171 -1.28 11.71 -19.08
CA GLU A 171 -0.62 12.77 -18.34
C GLU A 171 0.91 12.83 -18.54
N LEU A 172 1.51 11.71 -18.96
CA LEU A 172 2.95 11.58 -19.19
C LEU A 172 3.31 11.32 -20.67
N ALA A 173 2.32 11.40 -21.60
CA ALA A 173 2.58 11.21 -23.00
C ALA A 173 3.56 12.26 -23.56
N ARG A 174 4.42 11.81 -24.50
CA ARG A 174 5.25 12.69 -25.33
C ARG A 174 4.42 13.37 -26.39
#